data_53fc1016bdc77406e4713b8884a13b59
#
_entry.id   53fc1016bdc77406e4713b8884a13b59
#
_cell.length_a   1.000
_cell.length_b   1.000
_cell.length_c   1.000
_cell.angle_alpha   90.00
_cell.angle_beta   90.00
_cell.angle_gamma   90.00
#
_symmetry.space_group_name_H-M   'P 1'
#
loop_
_entity.id
_entity.type
_entity.pdbx_description
1 polymer ?
#
loop_
_entity_poly.entity_id
_entity_poly.type
_entity_poly.pdbx_seq_one_letter_code
_entity_poly.pdbx_strand_id
1 'polypeptide(L)'
;SGIGCNVQEPEGKPGNTTAAQETTNADDGEDYPQYDKDFRIMHRSNYAYEFKASDSEGANVVNDAVYSRNQVIEKRYNVSIKNLTYNNGWKDATRNTEFEQQLSTWMTAQEDACDLIAGYHRYIYPTVSNDWYLDWQTVPGIDLKANEWQNGINDVLTINGKTYAITGDITLTFWKFMSSVVFNDRLAKDYASENLYNVVSSGRWTLEYMMDVAKEVGTSGEGTNRIYGFASDIDVAIDAFASSFGVETLVRDNSGNYQFQVETEKNSAILDQ
;
A
#
# COMPACT_ATOMS: atom_id res chain seq x y z
N SER A 1 -22.14 -1.58 11.63
CA SER A 1 -22.72 -1.31 10.30
C SER A 1 -21.92 -2.10 9.29
N GLY A 2 -22.49 -3.22 8.84
CA GLY A 2 -21.81 -4.14 7.94
C GLY A 2 -21.79 -3.61 6.51
N ILE A 3 -20.63 -3.68 5.89
CA ILE A 3 -20.47 -3.54 4.44
C ILE A 3 -20.71 -4.93 3.87
N GLY A 4 -21.89 -5.13 3.30
CA GLY A 4 -22.24 -6.36 2.60
C GLY A 4 -21.65 -6.35 1.19
N CYS A 5 -20.62 -7.17 0.96
CA CYS A 5 -20.20 -7.51 -0.39
C CYS A 5 -21.20 -8.53 -0.96
N ASN A 6 -21.94 -8.11 -1.98
CA ASN A 6 -22.79 -9.00 -2.74
C ASN A 6 -21.91 -9.76 -3.74
N VAL A 7 -21.52 -10.98 -3.41
CA VAL A 7 -20.76 -11.86 -4.31
C VAL A 7 -21.78 -12.72 -5.06
N GLN A 8 -21.99 -12.38 -6.34
CA GLN A 8 -22.66 -13.28 -7.28
C GLN A 8 -21.67 -14.36 -7.75
N GLU A 9 -22.09 -15.61 -7.71
CA GLU A 9 -21.28 -16.73 -8.23
C GLU A 9 -21.01 -16.53 -9.74
N PRO A 10 -19.77 -16.80 -10.19
CA PRO A 10 -19.49 -16.78 -11.61
C PRO A 10 -19.83 -18.13 -12.25
N GLU A 11 -21.01 -18.27 -12.83
CA GLU A 11 -21.20 -19.22 -13.94
C GLU A 11 -20.67 -18.57 -15.21
N GLY A 12 -19.59 -19.10 -15.76
CA GLY A 12 -19.12 -18.71 -17.08
C GLY A 12 -17.64 -18.95 -17.29
N LYS A 13 -17.31 -19.66 -18.37
CA LYS A 13 -15.98 -19.80 -18.94
C LYS A 13 -15.25 -18.45 -18.95
N PRO A 14 -13.89 -18.44 -18.89
CA PRO A 14 -13.14 -17.20 -19.04
C PRO A 14 -13.39 -16.65 -20.45
N GLY A 15 -14.40 -15.83 -20.56
CA GLY A 15 -14.56 -14.93 -21.68
C GLY A 15 -13.38 -13.95 -21.62
N ASN A 16 -12.77 -13.75 -22.77
CA ASN A 16 -11.81 -12.70 -23.00
C ASN A 16 -12.41 -11.38 -22.50
N THR A 17 -12.16 -11.04 -21.27
CA THR A 17 -12.45 -9.71 -20.74
C THR A 17 -11.38 -8.81 -21.36
N THR A 18 -11.69 -8.31 -22.53
CA THR A 18 -11.10 -7.07 -23.00
C THR A 18 -11.44 -6.08 -21.89
N ALA A 19 -10.49 -5.82 -20.99
CA ALA A 19 -10.59 -4.69 -20.09
C ALA A 19 -10.93 -3.51 -20.99
N ALA A 20 -12.09 -2.91 -20.77
CA ALA A 20 -12.44 -1.69 -21.44
C ALA A 20 -11.28 -0.73 -21.14
N GLN A 21 -10.47 -0.45 -22.15
CA GLN A 21 -9.67 0.74 -22.18
C GLN A 21 -10.68 1.89 -22.11
N GLU A 22 -11.02 2.31 -20.91
CA GLU A 22 -11.39 3.70 -20.72
C GLU A 22 -10.11 4.47 -21.08
N THR A 23 -10.02 4.80 -22.36
CA THR A 23 -9.15 5.86 -22.80
C THR A 23 -9.61 7.09 -22.03
N THR A 24 -8.92 7.40 -20.92
CA THR A 24 -9.02 8.70 -20.30
C THR A 24 -8.62 9.68 -21.40
N ASN A 25 -9.62 10.28 -22.04
CA ASN A 25 -9.38 11.25 -23.09
C ASN A 25 -8.57 12.38 -22.46
N ALA A 26 -7.38 12.62 -22.97
CA ALA A 26 -6.56 13.77 -22.57
C ALA A 26 -7.24 15.11 -22.91
N ASP A 27 -8.29 15.03 -23.73
CA ASP A 27 -9.12 16.16 -24.16
C ASP A 27 -10.55 15.93 -23.65
N ASP A 28 -10.78 16.34 -22.41
CA ASP A 28 -12.10 16.36 -21.76
C ASP A 28 -12.81 17.71 -21.94
N GLY A 29 -12.22 18.63 -22.71
CA GLY A 29 -12.75 19.96 -22.99
C GLY A 29 -12.51 20.98 -21.87
N GLU A 30 -11.78 20.61 -20.83
CA GLU A 30 -11.38 21.49 -19.74
C GLU A 30 -10.10 22.27 -20.08
N ASP A 31 -10.01 23.51 -19.58
CA ASP A 31 -8.83 24.37 -19.75
C ASP A 31 -7.87 24.18 -18.58
N TYR A 32 -6.84 23.36 -18.79
CA TYR A 32 -5.84 23.08 -17.77
C TYR A 32 -4.64 24.02 -17.85
N PRO A 33 -4.03 24.38 -16.70
CA PRO A 33 -2.81 25.16 -16.68
C PRO A 33 -1.69 24.49 -17.49
N GLN A 34 -1.01 25.26 -18.33
CA GLN A 34 0.11 24.81 -19.16
C GLN A 34 1.42 25.24 -18.48
N TYR A 35 2.21 24.29 -17.99
CA TYR A 35 3.38 24.60 -17.17
C TYR A 35 4.67 24.70 -17.98
N ASP A 36 4.77 24.00 -19.12
CA ASP A 36 5.95 23.98 -20.00
C ASP A 36 7.26 23.70 -19.23
N LYS A 37 7.25 22.67 -18.41
CA LYS A 37 8.39 22.32 -17.57
C LYS A 37 8.54 20.80 -17.33
N ASP A 38 9.69 20.41 -16.82
CA ASP A 38 9.88 19.07 -16.26
C ASP A 38 9.13 18.95 -14.92
N PHE A 39 8.46 17.80 -14.70
CA PHE A 39 7.90 17.39 -13.43
C PHE A 39 8.72 16.20 -12.90
N ARG A 40 9.50 16.45 -11.87
CA ARG A 40 10.53 15.53 -11.38
C ARG A 40 10.01 14.75 -10.19
N ILE A 41 9.90 13.42 -10.34
CA ILE A 41 9.44 12.51 -9.30
C ILE A 41 10.64 11.71 -8.79
N MET A 42 11.00 11.89 -7.52
CA MET A 42 11.98 11.05 -6.84
C MET A 42 11.30 9.82 -6.27
N HIS A 43 11.74 8.63 -6.67
CA HIS A 43 11.16 7.37 -6.20
C HIS A 43 12.21 6.28 -6.00
N ARG A 44 11.82 5.21 -5.32
CA ARG A 44 12.64 4.02 -5.07
C ARG A 44 12.92 3.28 -6.39
N SER A 45 14.15 2.86 -6.62
CA SER A 45 14.55 2.20 -7.88
C SER A 45 13.78 0.90 -8.14
N ASN A 46 13.52 0.10 -7.12
CA ASN A 46 12.79 -1.17 -7.23
C ASN A 46 11.26 -1.02 -7.32
N TYR A 47 10.74 0.20 -7.19
CA TYR A 47 9.32 0.54 -7.39
C TYR A 47 9.12 1.52 -8.55
N ALA A 48 10.11 1.62 -9.43
CA ALA A 48 10.06 2.50 -10.59
C ALA A 48 8.83 2.24 -11.49
N TYR A 49 8.34 1.01 -11.54
CA TYR A 49 7.18 0.61 -12.34
C TYR A 49 5.88 1.35 -12.00
N GLU A 50 5.80 2.02 -10.85
CA GLU A 50 4.64 2.86 -10.49
C GLU A 50 4.63 4.20 -11.23
N PHE A 51 5.79 4.66 -11.65
CA PHE A 51 5.98 6.00 -12.22
C PHE A 51 6.60 5.98 -13.61
N LYS A 52 7.46 5.01 -13.90
CA LYS A 52 8.18 4.89 -15.15
C LYS A 52 7.62 3.72 -15.98
N ALA A 53 7.20 4.02 -17.20
CA ALA A 53 6.73 3.03 -18.15
C ALA A 53 7.22 3.36 -19.58
N SER A 54 7.19 2.37 -20.47
CA SER A 54 7.55 2.52 -21.88
C SER A 54 6.49 1.89 -22.78
N ASP A 55 6.37 2.37 -24.00
CA ASP A 55 5.43 1.84 -25.01
C ASP A 55 5.87 0.50 -25.61
N SER A 56 7.10 0.05 -25.29
CA SER A 56 7.71 -1.14 -25.91
C SER A 56 7.35 -2.46 -25.21
N GLU A 57 6.62 -2.42 -24.10
CA GLU A 57 6.40 -3.62 -23.28
C GLU A 57 5.03 -4.29 -23.48
N GLY A 58 4.33 -4.08 -24.58
CA GLY A 58 2.95 -4.47 -24.94
C GLY A 58 2.38 -5.83 -24.46
N ALA A 59 2.95 -6.42 -23.41
CA ALA A 59 2.47 -7.62 -22.74
C ALA A 59 2.23 -7.41 -21.23
N ASN A 60 2.48 -6.19 -20.70
CA ASN A 60 2.35 -5.88 -19.29
C ASN A 60 1.25 -4.82 -19.08
N VAL A 61 0.07 -5.27 -18.68
CA VAL A 61 -1.12 -4.43 -18.47
C VAL A 61 -0.86 -3.27 -17.52
N VAL A 62 -0.02 -3.47 -16.48
CA VAL A 62 0.31 -2.43 -15.52
C VAL A 62 1.20 -1.36 -16.16
N ASN A 63 2.24 -1.79 -16.93
CA ASN A 63 3.10 -0.87 -17.67
C ASN A 63 2.29 -0.02 -18.65
N ASP A 64 1.39 -0.65 -19.39
CA ASP A 64 0.56 0.04 -20.40
C ASP A 64 -0.37 1.07 -19.76
N ALA A 65 -0.94 0.73 -18.59
CA ALA A 65 -1.78 1.66 -17.84
C ALA A 65 -0.98 2.85 -17.29
N VAL A 66 0.22 2.60 -16.73
CA VAL A 66 1.11 3.66 -16.23
C VAL A 66 1.60 4.54 -17.38
N TYR A 67 1.96 3.95 -18.52
CA TYR A 67 2.34 4.68 -19.73
C TYR A 67 1.21 5.60 -20.20
N SER A 68 0.01 5.06 -20.36
CA SER A 68 -1.17 5.83 -20.80
C SER A 68 -1.51 6.97 -19.83
N ARG A 69 -1.48 6.71 -18.54
CA ARG A 69 -1.68 7.74 -17.50
C ARG A 69 -0.66 8.88 -17.65
N ASN A 70 0.62 8.53 -17.79
CA ASN A 70 1.67 9.53 -17.91
C ASN A 70 1.49 10.39 -19.15
N GLN A 71 1.18 9.78 -20.31
CA GLN A 71 0.92 10.52 -21.55
C GLN A 71 -0.25 11.51 -21.41
N VAL A 72 -1.32 11.10 -20.73
CA VAL A 72 -2.47 11.98 -20.45
C VAL A 72 -2.04 13.19 -19.62
N ILE A 73 -1.29 12.96 -18.55
CA ILE A 73 -0.84 14.04 -17.65
C ILE A 73 0.15 14.98 -18.36
N GLU A 74 1.13 14.42 -19.07
CA GLU A 74 2.11 15.21 -19.81
C GLU A 74 1.44 16.11 -20.84
N LYS A 75 0.48 15.58 -21.61
CA LYS A 75 -0.27 16.34 -22.61
C LYS A 75 -1.19 17.37 -21.95
N ARG A 76 -1.91 17.00 -20.90
CA ARG A 76 -2.92 17.84 -20.23
C ARG A 76 -2.30 19.10 -19.62
N TYR A 77 -1.16 18.95 -18.99
CA TYR A 77 -0.49 20.03 -18.24
C TYR A 77 0.75 20.60 -18.94
N ASN A 78 1.08 20.11 -20.12
CA ASN A 78 2.31 20.45 -20.85
C ASN A 78 3.54 20.32 -19.92
N VAL A 79 3.71 19.16 -19.34
CA VAL A 79 4.86 18.80 -18.50
C VAL A 79 5.58 17.58 -19.07
N SER A 80 6.85 17.39 -18.73
CA SER A 80 7.58 16.19 -19.03
C SER A 80 7.96 15.49 -17.73
N ILE A 81 7.43 14.28 -17.50
CA ILE A 81 7.70 13.51 -16.27
C ILE A 81 9.13 12.98 -16.28
N LYS A 82 9.91 13.40 -15.30
CA LYS A 82 11.30 12.96 -15.09
C LYS A 82 11.38 12.09 -13.84
N ASN A 83 11.95 10.92 -14.00
CA ASN A 83 12.10 9.96 -12.92
C ASN A 83 13.51 10.04 -12.32
N LEU A 84 13.57 10.42 -11.04
CA LEU A 84 14.78 10.42 -10.24
C LEU A 84 14.74 9.22 -9.31
N THR A 85 15.73 8.32 -9.42
CA THR A 85 15.73 7.11 -8.62
C THR A 85 16.79 7.18 -7.51
N TYR A 86 16.44 6.72 -6.32
CA TYR A 86 17.39 6.42 -5.28
C TYR A 86 17.43 4.93 -4.97
N ASN A 87 18.61 4.44 -4.63
CA ASN A 87 18.77 3.06 -4.21
C ASN A 87 18.10 2.84 -2.86
N ASN A 88 17.31 1.80 -2.79
CA ASN A 88 16.63 1.43 -1.60
C ASN A 88 16.67 -0.09 -1.43
N GLY A 89 17.54 -0.55 -0.59
CA GLY A 89 17.46 -1.91 -0.13
C GLY A 89 16.79 -2.00 1.20
N TRP A 90 15.87 -2.85 1.22
CA TRP A 90 15.08 -3.28 2.35
C TRP A 90 15.90 -3.67 3.61
N LYS A 91 17.13 -4.18 3.44
CA LYS A 91 17.96 -4.71 4.55
C LYS A 91 19.17 -3.84 4.95
N ASP A 92 19.34 -2.70 4.33
CA ASP A 92 20.55 -1.91 4.50
C ASP A 92 20.26 -0.57 5.18
N ALA A 93 20.72 -0.44 6.43
CA ALA A 93 20.58 0.80 7.20
C ALA A 93 21.26 2.00 6.51
N THR A 94 22.30 1.75 5.69
CA THR A 94 23.04 2.82 4.97
C THR A 94 22.18 3.49 3.90
N ARG A 95 21.16 2.82 3.37
CA ARG A 95 20.30 3.35 2.29
C ARG A 95 19.28 4.38 2.76
N ASN A 96 18.87 4.32 4.02
CA ASN A 96 18.12 5.43 4.62
C ASN A 96 19.02 6.68 4.70
N THR A 97 20.29 6.48 5.03
CA THR A 97 21.28 7.55 5.08
C THR A 97 21.51 8.18 3.71
N GLU A 98 21.56 7.40 2.62
CA GLU A 98 21.70 7.92 1.26
C GLU A 98 20.50 8.80 0.85
N PHE A 99 19.28 8.36 1.15
CA PHE A 99 18.07 9.15 0.89
C PHE A 99 18.09 10.48 1.65
N GLU A 100 18.38 10.43 2.95
CA GLU A 100 18.45 11.60 3.79
C GLU A 100 19.58 12.55 3.38
N GLN A 101 20.77 12.03 3.05
CA GLN A 101 21.89 12.81 2.57
C GLN A 101 21.58 13.51 1.24
N GLN A 102 20.89 12.82 0.33
CA GLN A 102 20.49 13.42 -0.94
C GLN A 102 19.55 14.60 -0.72
N LEU A 103 18.51 14.43 0.11
CA LEU A 103 17.61 15.51 0.45
C LEU A 103 18.32 16.65 1.17
N SER A 104 19.14 16.34 2.16
CA SER A 104 19.91 17.33 2.90
C SER A 104 20.83 18.15 1.97
N THR A 105 21.45 17.51 1.00
CA THR A 105 22.30 18.16 0.01
C THR A 105 21.49 19.17 -0.82
N TRP A 106 20.35 18.74 -1.35
CA TRP A 106 19.49 19.61 -2.14
C TRP A 106 18.94 20.79 -1.32
N MET A 107 18.47 20.53 -0.10
CA MET A 107 17.93 21.58 0.78
C MET A 107 19.00 22.58 1.21
N THR A 108 20.22 22.11 1.54
CA THR A 108 21.33 22.99 1.92
C THR A 108 21.79 23.83 0.75
N ALA A 109 21.83 23.27 -0.44
CA ALA A 109 22.19 23.99 -1.67
C ALA A 109 21.04 24.89 -2.20
N GLN A 110 19.86 24.83 -1.60
CA GLN A 110 18.62 25.46 -2.13
C GLN A 110 18.38 25.08 -3.59
N GLU A 111 18.65 23.81 -3.91
CA GLU A 111 18.53 23.27 -5.25
C GLU A 111 17.06 22.86 -5.53
N ASP A 112 16.51 23.38 -6.61
CA ASP A 112 15.22 22.94 -7.14
C ASP A 112 15.38 21.60 -7.88
N ALA A 113 15.53 20.51 -7.10
CA ALA A 113 15.94 19.21 -7.62
C ALA A 113 14.78 18.27 -7.94
N CYS A 114 13.70 18.30 -7.15
CA CYS A 114 12.53 17.47 -7.39
C CYS A 114 11.24 18.14 -6.95
N ASP A 115 10.14 17.81 -7.63
CA ASP A 115 8.81 18.36 -7.37
C ASP A 115 7.97 17.43 -6.48
N LEU A 116 8.19 16.11 -6.56
CA LEU A 116 7.46 15.12 -5.79
C LEU A 116 8.38 14.01 -5.30
N ILE A 117 8.20 13.57 -4.06
CA ILE A 117 8.87 12.41 -3.49
C ILE A 117 7.86 11.29 -3.29
N ALA A 118 7.99 10.21 -4.07
CA ALA A 118 7.26 8.98 -3.91
C ALA A 118 8.13 7.99 -3.10
N GLY A 119 8.08 8.14 -1.78
CA GLY A 119 8.98 7.47 -0.86
C GLY A 119 8.28 6.47 0.06
N TYR A 120 9.09 5.71 0.77
CA TYR A 120 8.63 4.84 1.84
C TYR A 120 8.50 5.66 3.12
N HIS A 121 7.34 5.62 3.77
CA HIS A 121 7.06 6.39 4.99
C HIS A 121 8.15 6.24 6.07
N ARG A 122 8.76 5.05 6.21
CA ARG A 122 9.86 4.77 7.13
C ARG A 122 11.09 5.68 6.90
N TYR A 123 11.27 6.21 5.70
CA TYR A 123 12.39 7.12 5.38
C TYR A 123 11.97 8.58 5.39
N ILE A 124 10.71 8.87 5.10
CA ILE A 124 10.16 10.22 5.09
C ILE A 124 9.97 10.72 6.53
N TYR A 125 9.31 9.95 7.39
CA TYR A 125 8.91 10.42 8.72
C TYR A 125 10.06 10.79 9.65
N PRO A 126 11.20 10.08 9.70
CA PRO A 126 12.36 10.52 10.48
C PRO A 126 12.91 11.90 10.09
N THR A 127 12.66 12.34 8.86
CA THR A 127 13.18 13.61 8.32
C THR A 127 12.16 14.74 8.31
N VAL A 128 10.93 14.51 8.76
CA VAL A 128 9.85 15.51 8.81
C VAL A 128 10.22 16.71 9.72
N SER A 129 10.98 16.47 10.78
CA SER A 129 11.44 17.51 11.69
C SER A 129 12.44 18.50 11.05
N ASN A 130 12.93 18.21 9.86
CA ASN A 130 13.87 19.07 9.13
C ASN A 130 13.17 20.14 8.30
N ASP A 131 11.84 20.23 8.32
CA ASP A 131 11.01 21.17 7.55
C ASP A 131 11.26 21.11 6.01
N TRP A 132 11.54 19.90 5.49
CA TRP A 132 11.82 19.68 4.07
C TRP A 132 10.56 19.45 3.23
N TYR A 133 9.43 19.21 3.86
CA TYR A 133 8.19 18.80 3.18
C TYR A 133 7.08 19.82 3.37
N LEU A 134 6.28 19.97 2.34
CA LEU A 134 5.03 20.72 2.43
C LEU A 134 3.97 19.94 3.19
N ASP A 135 3.08 20.67 3.85
CA ASP A 135 1.86 20.11 4.39
C ASP A 135 0.84 19.95 3.25
N TRP A 136 0.45 18.72 2.95
CA TRP A 136 -0.51 18.41 1.90
C TRP A 136 -1.85 19.12 2.07
N GLN A 137 -2.25 19.47 3.30
CA GLN A 137 -3.46 20.25 3.55
C GLN A 137 -3.39 21.67 2.98
N THR A 138 -2.20 22.15 2.68
CA THR A 138 -1.97 23.48 2.10
C THR A 138 -1.76 23.47 0.60
N VAL A 139 -1.70 22.29 -0.03
CA VAL A 139 -1.48 22.16 -1.48
C VAL A 139 -2.79 22.44 -2.22
N PRO A 140 -2.85 23.47 -3.07
CA PRO A 140 -4.07 23.81 -3.79
C PRO A 140 -4.53 22.68 -4.72
N GLY A 141 -5.85 22.52 -4.86
CA GLY A 141 -6.46 21.57 -5.80
C GLY A 141 -6.48 20.12 -5.33
N ILE A 142 -6.04 19.83 -4.11
CA ILE A 142 -6.11 18.50 -3.52
C ILE A 142 -7.17 18.45 -2.43
N ASP A 143 -8.19 17.62 -2.63
CA ASP A 143 -9.15 17.27 -1.58
C ASP A 143 -8.72 15.96 -0.91
N LEU A 144 -8.08 16.03 0.24
CA LEU A 144 -7.61 14.85 0.97
C LEU A 144 -8.74 13.93 1.48
N LYS A 145 -10.01 14.37 1.38
CA LYS A 145 -11.18 13.55 1.75
C LYS A 145 -11.79 12.81 0.56
N ALA A 146 -11.30 13.07 -0.64
CA ALA A 146 -11.76 12.38 -1.83
C ALA A 146 -11.49 10.86 -1.76
N ASN A 147 -12.29 10.09 -2.49
CA ASN A 147 -12.29 8.62 -2.37
C ASN A 147 -10.99 7.94 -2.85
N GLU A 148 -10.23 8.62 -3.70
CA GLU A 148 -8.93 8.14 -4.19
C GLU A 148 -7.84 8.11 -3.12
N TRP A 149 -8.07 8.75 -1.97
CA TRP A 149 -7.13 8.76 -0.86
C TRP A 149 -7.52 7.75 0.23
N GLN A 150 -6.53 7.08 0.81
CA GLN A 150 -6.73 6.15 1.92
C GLN A 150 -6.83 6.92 3.25
N ASN A 151 -8.00 7.52 3.50
CA ASN A 151 -8.21 8.45 4.60
C ASN A 151 -7.80 7.91 5.97
N GLY A 152 -8.12 6.65 6.28
CA GLY A 152 -7.72 6.04 7.56
C GLY A 152 -6.21 5.97 7.75
N ILE A 153 -5.45 5.72 6.69
CA ILE A 153 -3.98 5.71 6.74
C ILE A 153 -3.45 7.15 6.81
N ASN A 154 -4.00 8.05 6.01
CA ASN A 154 -3.56 9.44 5.98
C ASN A 154 -3.81 10.14 7.32
N ASP A 155 -4.88 9.79 8.02
CA ASP A 155 -5.14 10.27 9.38
C ASP A 155 -4.06 9.81 10.35
N VAL A 156 -3.64 8.54 10.27
CA VAL A 156 -2.53 8.02 11.10
C VAL A 156 -1.21 8.72 10.76
N LEU A 157 -1.00 9.06 9.49
CA LEU A 157 0.21 9.73 9.03
C LEU A 157 0.26 11.25 9.35
N THR A 158 -0.80 11.82 9.89
CA THR A 158 -0.85 13.25 10.27
C THR A 158 -0.16 13.47 11.62
N ILE A 159 0.83 14.33 11.70
CA ILE A 159 1.61 14.66 12.92
C ILE A 159 1.40 16.14 13.26
N ASN A 160 1.01 16.40 14.49
CA ASN A 160 0.76 17.78 14.99
C ASN A 160 -0.18 18.59 14.07
N GLY A 161 -1.19 17.93 13.54
CA GLY A 161 -2.17 18.54 12.64
C GLY A 161 -1.69 18.80 11.21
N LYS A 162 -0.48 18.35 10.84
CA LYS A 162 0.07 18.47 9.50
C LYS A 162 0.22 17.09 8.82
N THR A 163 -0.11 17.02 7.55
CA THR A 163 -0.04 15.80 6.73
C THR A 163 1.12 15.92 5.75
N TYR A 164 2.25 15.30 6.07
CA TYR A 164 3.47 15.39 5.27
C TYR A 164 3.58 14.32 4.19
N ALA A 165 2.83 13.24 4.30
CA ALA A 165 2.75 12.19 3.29
C ALA A 165 1.31 11.69 3.18
N ILE A 166 0.92 11.32 1.98
CA ILE A 166 -0.39 10.75 1.67
C ILE A 166 -0.23 9.48 0.85
N THR A 167 -1.20 8.60 0.93
CA THR A 167 -1.29 7.41 0.09
C THR A 167 -2.71 7.26 -0.46
N GLY A 168 -2.83 6.58 -1.57
CA GLY A 168 -4.11 6.37 -2.24
C GLY A 168 -3.94 5.57 -3.53
N ASP A 169 -4.86 5.73 -4.46
CA ASP A 169 -4.89 4.97 -5.73
C ASP A 169 -3.69 5.21 -6.64
N ILE A 170 -2.94 6.30 -6.42
CA ILE A 170 -1.66 6.55 -7.09
C ILE A 170 -0.59 5.50 -6.74
N THR A 171 -0.73 4.81 -5.60
CA THR A 171 0.28 3.90 -5.06
C THR A 171 -0.08 2.46 -5.38
N LEU A 172 0.45 1.89 -6.46
CA LEU A 172 0.23 0.48 -6.83
C LEU A 172 0.79 -0.48 -5.77
N THR A 173 1.87 -0.09 -5.10
CA THR A 173 2.51 -0.85 -4.04
C THR A 173 1.59 -1.06 -2.85
N PHE A 174 0.68 -0.15 -2.55
CA PHE A 174 -0.32 -0.32 -1.51
C PHE A 174 -1.12 -1.62 -1.70
N TRP A 175 -1.63 -1.85 -2.90
CA TRP A 175 -2.40 -3.04 -3.23
C TRP A 175 -1.56 -4.32 -3.23
N LYS A 176 -0.28 -4.24 -3.59
CA LYS A 176 0.63 -5.39 -3.60
C LYS A 176 1.04 -5.87 -2.21
N PHE A 177 1.06 -4.98 -1.23
CA PHE A 177 1.44 -5.29 0.15
C PHE A 177 0.26 -5.52 1.08
N MET A 178 -0.95 -5.67 0.54
CA MET A 178 -2.09 -6.10 1.34
C MET A 178 -1.87 -7.54 1.84
N SER A 179 -1.89 -7.70 3.15
CA SER A 179 -1.82 -9.02 3.77
C SER A 179 -3.13 -9.78 3.56
N SER A 180 -3.01 -11.04 3.16
CA SER A 180 -4.16 -11.93 2.96
C SER A 180 -3.83 -13.35 3.36
N VAL A 181 -4.84 -14.10 3.78
CA VAL A 181 -4.72 -15.54 4.01
C VAL A 181 -5.05 -16.27 2.72
N VAL A 182 -4.06 -16.95 2.14
CA VAL A 182 -4.25 -17.83 0.99
C VAL A 182 -4.33 -19.28 1.47
N PHE A 183 -5.17 -20.07 0.85
CA PHE A 183 -5.33 -21.48 1.21
C PHE A 183 -5.30 -22.40 -0.01
N ASN A 184 -4.89 -23.64 0.22
CA ASN A 184 -4.94 -24.68 -0.79
C ASN A 184 -6.38 -25.23 -0.86
N ASP A 185 -7.10 -24.92 -1.93
CA ASP A 185 -8.51 -25.29 -2.11
C ASP A 185 -8.76 -26.81 -2.03
N ARG A 186 -7.81 -27.62 -2.51
CA ARG A 186 -7.94 -29.08 -2.40
C ARG A 186 -7.85 -29.54 -0.94
N LEU A 187 -6.86 -29.06 -0.19
CA LEU A 187 -6.73 -29.41 1.22
C LEU A 187 -7.90 -28.87 2.04
N ALA A 188 -8.36 -27.67 1.73
CA ALA A 188 -9.53 -27.13 2.39
C ALA A 188 -10.78 -27.99 2.17
N LYS A 189 -11.01 -28.52 0.98
CA LYS A 189 -12.12 -29.45 0.69
C LYS A 189 -11.99 -30.80 1.40
N ASP A 190 -10.76 -31.26 1.60
CA ASP A 190 -10.52 -32.56 2.24
C ASP A 190 -10.61 -32.50 3.79
N TYR A 191 -10.26 -31.36 4.39
CA TYR A 191 -10.09 -31.22 5.84
C TYR A 191 -11.00 -30.16 6.49
N ALA A 192 -11.44 -29.13 5.79
CA ALA A 192 -12.36 -28.16 6.39
C ALA A 192 -13.78 -28.72 6.44
N SER A 193 -14.46 -28.50 7.55
CA SER A 193 -15.84 -28.99 7.78
C SER A 193 -16.87 -28.32 6.85
N GLU A 194 -16.52 -27.14 6.31
CA GLU A 194 -17.37 -26.37 5.41
C GLU A 194 -16.56 -25.51 4.43
N ASN A 195 -17.21 -24.94 3.45
CA ASN A 195 -16.55 -24.07 2.46
C ASN A 195 -16.02 -22.80 3.13
N LEU A 196 -14.70 -22.54 3.04
CA LEU A 196 -14.05 -21.42 3.71
C LEU A 196 -14.56 -20.05 3.21
N TYR A 197 -14.97 -19.91 1.94
CA TYR A 197 -15.57 -18.69 1.44
C TYR A 197 -16.91 -18.38 2.15
N ASN A 198 -17.70 -19.42 2.44
CA ASN A 198 -18.95 -19.25 3.18
C ASN A 198 -18.68 -18.86 4.64
N VAL A 199 -17.62 -19.38 5.24
CA VAL A 199 -17.20 -18.98 6.60
C VAL A 199 -16.86 -17.52 6.65
N VAL A 200 -16.04 -17.05 5.71
CA VAL A 200 -15.64 -15.64 5.61
C VAL A 200 -16.85 -14.73 5.36
N SER A 201 -17.70 -15.06 4.36
CA SER A 201 -18.83 -14.22 4.00
C SER A 201 -19.93 -14.15 5.07
N SER A 202 -19.99 -15.17 5.95
CA SER A 202 -20.90 -15.19 7.10
C SER A 202 -20.32 -14.56 8.37
N GLY A 203 -19.12 -14.00 8.31
CA GLY A 203 -18.45 -13.34 9.45
C GLY A 203 -17.95 -14.31 10.53
N ARG A 204 -17.82 -15.62 10.22
CA ARG A 204 -17.38 -16.66 11.16
C ARG A 204 -15.88 -16.97 11.04
N TRP A 205 -15.17 -16.28 10.18
CA TRP A 205 -13.73 -16.43 10.06
C TRP A 205 -13.04 -15.78 11.26
N THR A 206 -12.65 -16.59 12.23
CA THR A 206 -11.93 -16.19 13.44
C THR A 206 -10.56 -16.85 13.48
N LEU A 207 -9.67 -16.39 14.35
CA LEU A 207 -8.38 -17.04 14.59
C LEU A 207 -8.57 -18.49 15.04
N GLU A 208 -9.50 -18.73 15.97
CA GLU A 208 -9.81 -20.07 16.46
C GLU A 208 -10.23 -20.99 15.31
N TYR A 209 -11.15 -20.55 14.46
CA TYR A 209 -11.58 -21.33 13.30
C TYR A 209 -10.43 -21.65 12.36
N MET A 210 -9.59 -20.65 12.05
CA MET A 210 -8.39 -20.84 11.22
C MET A 210 -7.43 -21.85 11.83
N MET A 211 -7.19 -21.74 13.14
CA MET A 211 -6.29 -22.66 13.86
C MET A 211 -6.83 -24.09 13.94
N ASP A 212 -8.13 -24.26 14.07
CA ASP A 212 -8.75 -25.60 14.09
C ASP A 212 -8.61 -26.27 12.73
N VAL A 213 -8.90 -25.59 11.65
CA VAL A 213 -8.65 -26.10 10.27
C VAL A 213 -7.17 -26.43 10.09
N ALA A 214 -6.28 -25.54 10.54
CA ALA A 214 -4.84 -25.75 10.44
C ALA A 214 -4.37 -26.99 11.23
N LYS A 215 -4.91 -27.24 12.41
CA LYS A 215 -4.60 -28.43 13.22
C LYS A 215 -5.06 -29.71 12.52
N GLU A 216 -6.28 -29.74 11.97
CA GLU A 216 -6.79 -30.91 11.25
C GLU A 216 -5.91 -31.28 10.06
N VAL A 217 -5.50 -30.28 9.27
CA VAL A 217 -4.56 -30.48 8.15
C VAL A 217 -3.18 -30.92 8.64
N GLY A 218 -2.68 -30.33 9.71
CA GLY A 218 -1.33 -30.55 10.24
C GLY A 218 -1.13 -31.91 10.92
N THR A 219 -2.18 -32.69 11.17
CA THR A 219 -2.08 -34.04 11.74
C THR A 219 -1.81 -35.13 10.69
N SER A 220 -1.89 -34.78 9.41
CA SER A 220 -1.70 -35.73 8.31
C SER A 220 -0.22 -35.82 7.90
N GLY A 221 0.31 -37.08 7.83
CA GLY A 221 1.63 -37.37 7.35
C GLY A 221 2.75 -37.38 8.40
N GLU A 222 3.80 -38.15 8.13
CA GLU A 222 5.00 -38.24 8.95
C GLU A 222 6.28 -37.97 8.15
N GLY A 223 7.32 -37.50 8.83
CA GLY A 223 8.63 -37.23 8.23
C GLY A 223 8.58 -36.21 7.09
N THR A 224 9.16 -36.54 5.94
CA THR A 224 9.21 -35.68 4.76
C THR A 224 7.86 -35.49 4.05
N ASN A 225 6.85 -36.29 4.40
CA ASN A 225 5.50 -36.22 3.86
C ASN A 225 4.54 -35.46 4.79
N ARG A 226 5.06 -34.81 5.82
CA ARG A 226 4.24 -34.01 6.74
C ARG A 226 3.61 -32.83 6.02
N ILE A 227 2.31 -32.67 6.19
CA ILE A 227 1.54 -31.51 5.73
C ILE A 227 1.44 -30.52 6.87
N TYR A 228 1.77 -29.27 6.60
CA TYR A 228 1.63 -28.19 7.57
C TYR A 228 0.30 -27.50 7.33
N GLY A 229 -0.48 -27.32 8.39
CA GLY A 229 -1.79 -26.68 8.30
C GLY A 229 -1.71 -25.17 8.16
N PHE A 230 -0.63 -24.57 8.65
CA PHE A 230 -0.39 -23.14 8.53
C PHE A 230 1.10 -22.84 8.30
N ALA A 231 1.37 -21.87 7.47
CA ALA A 231 2.70 -21.32 7.24
C ALA A 231 2.61 -19.81 7.04
N SER A 232 3.52 -19.06 7.62
CA SER A 232 3.62 -17.63 7.44
C SER A 232 5.08 -17.16 7.46
N ASP A 233 5.31 -15.97 6.95
CA ASP A 233 6.56 -15.25 7.17
C ASP A 233 6.57 -14.67 8.58
N ILE A 234 7.68 -14.81 9.29
CA ILE A 234 7.77 -14.40 10.69
C ILE A 234 7.77 -12.88 10.88
N ASP A 235 8.30 -12.16 9.91
CA ASP A 235 8.45 -10.70 10.04
C ASP A 235 7.15 -9.96 9.69
N VAL A 236 6.52 -10.35 8.58
CA VAL A 236 5.36 -9.63 8.02
C VAL A 236 4.04 -10.11 8.63
N ALA A 237 3.94 -11.39 8.97
CA ALA A 237 2.71 -11.95 9.52
C ALA A 237 2.41 -11.42 10.93
N ILE A 238 3.43 -11.20 11.75
CA ILE A 238 3.26 -10.65 13.10
C ILE A 238 2.60 -9.27 13.03
N ASP A 239 3.07 -8.40 12.14
CA ASP A 239 2.50 -7.06 11.97
C ASP A 239 1.04 -7.10 11.53
N ALA A 240 0.72 -7.99 10.57
CA ALA A 240 -0.64 -8.16 10.06
C ALA A 240 -1.60 -8.72 11.12
N PHE A 241 -1.17 -9.72 11.88
CA PHE A 241 -1.97 -10.31 12.96
C PHE A 241 -2.15 -9.35 14.14
N ALA A 242 -1.07 -8.71 14.61
CA ALA A 242 -1.13 -7.74 15.69
C ALA A 242 -2.13 -6.62 15.38
N SER A 243 -2.06 -6.07 14.18
CA SER A 243 -3.00 -5.05 13.72
C SER A 243 -4.44 -5.58 13.62
N SER A 244 -4.63 -6.80 13.07
CA SER A 244 -5.95 -7.41 12.91
C SER A 244 -6.63 -7.73 14.23
N PHE A 245 -5.86 -8.05 15.26
CA PHE A 245 -6.37 -8.32 16.62
C PHE A 245 -6.55 -7.04 17.45
N GLY A 246 -6.20 -5.90 16.90
CA GLY A 246 -6.35 -4.61 17.57
C GLY A 246 -5.30 -4.34 18.63
N VAL A 247 -4.09 -4.91 18.48
CA VAL A 247 -2.93 -4.50 19.27
C VAL A 247 -2.57 -3.06 18.89
N GLU A 248 -2.59 -2.17 19.85
CA GLU A 248 -2.29 -0.75 19.66
C GLU A 248 -0.96 -0.41 20.31
N THR A 249 0.03 -0.08 19.50
CA THR A 249 1.36 0.33 19.98
C THR A 249 1.53 1.84 20.07
N LEU A 250 0.74 2.57 19.29
CA LEU A 250 0.69 4.04 19.26
C LEU A 250 -0.76 4.48 19.29
N VAL A 251 -1.09 5.35 20.23
CA VAL A 251 -2.41 5.98 20.32
C VAL A 251 -2.25 7.50 20.34
N ARG A 252 -3.27 8.22 19.88
CA ARG A 252 -3.30 9.67 19.99
C ARG A 252 -3.98 10.09 21.27
N ASP A 253 -3.37 11.01 21.98
CA ASP A 253 -4.02 11.71 23.08
C ASP A 253 -5.05 12.74 22.59
N ASN A 254 -5.79 13.36 23.51
CA ASN A 254 -6.79 14.37 23.20
C ASN A 254 -6.22 15.64 22.53
N SER A 255 -4.91 15.83 22.58
CA SER A 255 -4.20 16.94 21.94
C SER A 255 -3.64 16.58 20.56
N GLY A 256 -3.84 15.32 20.14
CA GLY A 256 -3.35 14.81 18.84
C GLY A 256 -1.90 14.32 18.86
N ASN A 257 -1.24 14.27 20.03
CA ASN A 257 0.11 13.76 20.14
C ASN A 257 0.11 12.23 20.24
N TYR A 258 1.15 11.61 19.66
CA TYR A 258 1.32 10.18 19.80
C TYR A 258 1.89 9.80 21.15
N GLN A 259 1.25 8.80 21.77
CA GLN A 259 1.70 8.13 22.98
C GLN A 259 2.08 6.69 22.65
N PHE A 260 3.27 6.27 23.06
CA PHE A 260 3.70 4.89 22.91
C PHE A 260 3.03 4.04 24.01
N GLN A 261 2.28 3.00 23.61
CA GLN A 261 1.41 2.26 24.49
C GLN A 261 1.45 0.76 24.17
N VAL A 262 2.57 0.11 24.51
CA VAL A 262 2.75 -1.35 24.25
C VAL A 262 2.25 -2.19 25.39
N GLU A 263 2.67 -1.84 26.62
CA GLU A 263 2.36 -2.60 27.85
C GLU A 263 1.00 -2.15 28.43
N THR A 264 -0.09 -2.60 27.84
CA THR A 264 -1.44 -2.37 28.34
C THR A 264 -2.12 -3.69 28.69
N GLU A 265 -3.07 -3.66 29.63
CA GLU A 265 -3.90 -4.84 29.92
C GLU A 265 -4.60 -5.36 28.67
N LYS A 266 -5.05 -4.48 27.78
CA LYS A 266 -5.67 -4.82 26.50
C LYS A 266 -4.69 -5.61 25.60
N ASN A 267 -3.50 -5.07 25.38
CA ASN A 267 -2.51 -5.70 24.53
C ASN A 267 -2.03 -7.03 25.10
N SER A 268 -1.80 -7.08 26.43
CA SER A 268 -1.42 -8.34 27.10
C SER A 268 -2.51 -9.40 26.94
N ALA A 269 -3.77 -9.06 27.16
CA ALA A 269 -4.88 -10.00 27.01
C ALA A 269 -5.05 -10.52 25.56
N ILE A 270 -4.69 -9.72 24.56
CA ILE A 270 -4.70 -10.14 23.15
C ILE A 270 -3.54 -11.09 22.85
N LEU A 271 -2.35 -10.79 23.38
CA LEU A 271 -1.14 -11.59 23.12
C LEU A 271 -1.11 -12.92 23.89
N ASP A 272 -1.88 -13.04 24.97
CA ASP A 272 -2.00 -14.25 25.80
C ASP A 272 -3.01 -15.27 25.23
N GLN A 273 -3.76 -14.95 24.19
CA GLN A 273 -4.70 -15.82 23.48
C GLN A 273 -4.01 -16.63 22.38
#